data_d7059e07332d4129c54b0ea758b967b0
#
_entry.id   d7059e07332d4129c54b0ea758b967b0
#
_cell.length_a   1.000
_cell.length_b   1.000
_cell.length_c   1.000
_cell.angle_alpha   90.00
_cell.angle_beta   90.00
_cell.angle_gamma   90.00
#
_symmetry.space_group_name_H-M   'P 1'
#
loop_
_entity.id
_entity.type
_entity.pdbx_description
1 polymer ?
#
loop_
_entity_poly.entity_id
_entity_poly.type
_entity_poly.pdbx_seq_one_letter_code
_entity_poly.pdbx_strand_id
1 'polypeptide(L)'
;MFSLVNKHEEFFDFLVTNGEYFHKGTLMVKEVLQDPKKLERCAKEAEKIEHLADGVTHEVAAKMKHVFITPIDREDFYLLTSNLDDCVDDIKDVIFTLRIYHAGLGWNRMLRMADILIEMSGELIILFRLLKDIDKNETEITARARKINRLESEADTIYRAIISDLFDGTHDAVEIIRWKEIMETMEETADQAERVGNLIKEVVMKYA
;
A
#
# COMPACT_ATOMS: atom_id res chain seq x y z
N MET A 1 31.04 -4.30 17.42
CA MET A 1 29.62 -4.38 17.81
C MET A 1 28.77 -3.27 17.17
N PHE A 2 29.19 -2.02 17.15
CA PHE A 2 28.45 -0.91 16.51
C PHE A 2 28.17 -1.05 15.01
N SER A 3 28.98 -1.76 14.24
CA SER A 3 28.83 -1.89 12.77
C SER A 3 27.74 -2.87 12.33
N LEU A 4 27.34 -3.83 13.18
CA LEU A 4 26.30 -4.82 12.84
C LEU A 4 24.89 -4.27 13.14
N VAL A 5 24.74 -3.53 14.22
CA VAL A 5 23.46 -2.91 14.60
C VAL A 5 23.01 -1.91 13.53
N ASN A 6 23.91 -1.03 13.06
CA ASN A 6 23.59 -0.06 12.01
C ASN A 6 23.19 -0.71 10.67
N LYS A 7 23.75 -1.89 10.33
CA LYS A 7 23.39 -2.61 9.10
C LYS A 7 22.01 -3.26 9.17
N HIS A 8 21.55 -3.65 10.35
CA HIS A 8 20.22 -4.24 10.54
C HIS A 8 19.10 -3.18 10.44
N GLU A 9 19.34 -1.99 10.98
CA GLU A 9 18.37 -0.88 10.89
C GLU A 9 18.12 -0.43 9.44
N GLU A 10 19.16 -0.43 8.60
CA GLU A 10 19.09 -0.05 7.19
C GLU A 10 18.06 -0.88 6.39
N PHE A 11 17.89 -2.18 6.68
CA PHE A 11 16.92 -3.03 6.01
C PHE A 11 15.47 -2.59 6.29
N PHE A 12 15.16 -2.24 7.52
CA PHE A 12 13.82 -1.74 7.85
C PHE A 12 13.58 -0.33 7.31
N ASP A 13 14.63 0.48 7.12
CA ASP A 13 14.52 1.80 6.50
C ASP A 13 14.08 1.69 5.03
N PHE A 14 14.44 0.64 4.30
CA PHE A 14 13.92 0.38 2.96
C PHE A 14 12.41 0.14 2.96
N LEU A 15 11.89 -0.66 3.90
CA LEU A 15 10.46 -0.88 4.03
C LEU A 15 9.71 0.41 4.39
N VAL A 16 10.28 1.22 5.28
CA VAL A 16 9.72 2.53 5.63
C VAL A 16 9.67 3.43 4.39
N THR A 17 10.74 3.47 3.60
CA THR A 17 10.83 4.31 2.39
C THR A 17 9.78 3.91 1.35
N ASN A 18 9.65 2.61 1.04
CA ASN A 18 8.62 2.14 0.11
C ASN A 18 7.21 2.34 0.68
N GLY A 19 7.02 2.17 2.00
CA GLY A 19 5.76 2.50 2.67
C GLY A 19 5.39 3.98 2.53
N GLU A 20 6.37 4.88 2.59
CA GLU A 20 6.16 6.33 2.38
C GLU A 20 5.82 6.63 0.90
N TYR A 21 6.38 5.90 -0.07
CA TYR A 21 5.98 5.99 -1.49
C TYR A 21 4.55 5.51 -1.70
N PHE A 22 4.18 4.36 -1.15
CA PHE A 22 2.80 3.87 -1.18
C PHE A 22 1.83 4.90 -0.57
N HIS A 23 2.12 5.40 0.63
CA HIS A 23 1.29 6.41 1.29
C HIS A 23 1.13 7.69 0.46
N LYS A 24 2.20 8.17 -0.17
CA LYS A 24 2.14 9.33 -1.07
C LYS A 24 1.24 9.06 -2.29
N GLY A 25 1.29 7.85 -2.82
CA GLY A 25 0.39 7.40 -3.89
C GLY A 25 -1.08 7.43 -3.48
N THR A 26 -1.42 6.90 -2.30
CA THR A 26 -2.81 6.91 -1.79
C THR A 26 -3.36 8.32 -1.60
N LEU A 27 -2.53 9.27 -1.12
CA LEU A 27 -2.88 10.69 -1.03
C LEU A 27 -3.20 11.29 -2.41
N MET A 28 -2.42 10.94 -3.44
CA MET A 28 -2.65 11.41 -4.81
C MET A 28 -3.94 10.86 -5.40
N VAL A 29 -4.30 9.59 -5.14
CA VAL A 29 -5.60 9.03 -5.57
C VAL A 29 -6.75 9.86 -5.00
N LYS A 30 -6.74 10.15 -3.70
CA LYS A 30 -7.77 10.99 -3.07
C LYS A 30 -7.81 12.40 -3.70
N GLU A 31 -6.64 12.98 -3.93
CA GLU A 31 -6.53 14.32 -4.52
C GLU A 31 -7.15 14.38 -5.93
N VAL A 32 -6.95 13.33 -6.75
CA VAL A 32 -7.52 13.23 -8.10
C VAL A 32 -9.04 13.02 -8.03
N LEU A 33 -9.54 12.17 -7.14
CA LEU A 33 -10.97 11.95 -6.95
C LEU A 33 -11.71 13.22 -6.50
N GLN A 34 -11.04 14.11 -5.77
CA GLN A 34 -11.57 15.40 -5.34
C GLN A 34 -11.44 16.49 -6.40
N ASP A 35 -10.40 16.46 -7.21
CA ASP A 35 -10.11 17.45 -8.26
C ASP A 35 -9.42 16.80 -9.46
N PRO A 36 -10.18 16.35 -10.47
CA PRO A 36 -9.63 15.72 -11.68
C PRO A 36 -8.63 16.60 -12.46
N LYS A 37 -8.60 17.91 -12.23
CA LYS A 37 -7.61 18.81 -12.88
C LYS A 37 -6.18 18.50 -12.44
N LYS A 38 -6.00 17.80 -11.30
CA LYS A 38 -4.69 17.42 -10.77
C LYS A 38 -4.16 16.13 -11.38
N LEU A 39 -4.97 15.41 -12.15
CA LEU A 39 -4.69 14.08 -12.68
C LEU A 39 -3.35 14.00 -13.43
N GLU A 40 -3.08 14.91 -14.37
CA GLU A 40 -1.82 14.87 -15.14
C GLU A 40 -0.56 15.10 -14.28
N ARG A 41 -0.67 15.93 -13.25
CA ARG A 41 0.41 16.11 -12.28
C ARG A 41 0.61 14.86 -11.42
N CYS A 42 -0.49 14.30 -10.90
CA CYS A 42 -0.45 13.10 -10.07
C CYS A 42 0.06 11.88 -10.87
N ALA A 43 -0.32 11.71 -12.13
CA ALA A 43 0.15 10.61 -12.97
C ALA A 43 1.67 10.66 -13.20
N LYS A 44 2.23 11.84 -13.50
CA LYS A 44 3.69 12.02 -13.63
C LYS A 44 4.45 11.76 -12.34
N GLU A 45 3.88 12.15 -11.21
CA GLU A 45 4.51 11.93 -9.90
C GLU A 45 4.38 10.46 -9.47
N ALA A 46 3.27 9.78 -9.79
CA ALA A 46 3.08 8.35 -9.53
C ALA A 46 4.10 7.50 -10.29
N GLU A 47 4.30 7.77 -11.59
CA GLU A 47 5.33 7.11 -12.40
C GLU A 47 6.74 7.29 -11.81
N LYS A 48 7.06 8.51 -11.36
CA LYS A 48 8.34 8.78 -10.71
C LYS A 48 8.50 8.03 -9.38
N ILE A 49 7.44 7.94 -8.58
CA ILE A 49 7.45 7.25 -7.28
C ILE A 49 7.66 5.76 -7.49
N GLU A 50 6.95 5.15 -8.44
CA GLU A 50 7.12 3.73 -8.76
C GLU A 50 8.57 3.44 -9.18
N HIS A 51 9.16 4.21 -10.08
CA HIS A 51 10.57 4.03 -10.44
C HIS A 51 11.53 4.19 -9.24
N LEU A 52 11.21 5.02 -8.26
CA LEU A 52 12.01 5.14 -7.03
C LEU A 52 11.82 3.93 -6.12
N ALA A 53 10.59 3.40 -6.00
CA ALA A 53 10.27 2.20 -5.25
C ALA A 53 10.96 0.96 -5.82
N ASP A 54 10.90 0.78 -7.15
CA ASP A 54 11.66 -0.23 -7.89
C ASP A 54 13.15 -0.16 -7.58
N GLY A 55 13.70 1.06 -7.58
CA GLY A 55 15.11 1.30 -7.24
C GLY A 55 15.45 0.81 -5.83
N VAL A 56 14.60 1.05 -4.85
CA VAL A 56 14.74 0.58 -3.46
C VAL A 56 14.68 -0.95 -3.43
N THR A 57 13.71 -1.56 -4.09
CA THR A 57 13.51 -3.01 -4.14
C THR A 57 14.72 -3.71 -4.78
N HIS A 58 15.26 -3.18 -5.87
CA HIS A 58 16.48 -3.67 -6.49
C HIS A 58 17.72 -3.54 -5.60
N GLU A 59 17.86 -2.41 -4.88
CA GLU A 59 18.98 -2.19 -3.95
C GLU A 59 18.92 -3.20 -2.79
N VAL A 60 17.75 -3.44 -2.22
CA VAL A 60 17.52 -4.45 -1.18
C VAL A 60 17.93 -5.83 -1.68
N ALA A 61 17.45 -6.25 -2.87
CA ALA A 61 17.77 -7.55 -3.45
C ALA A 61 19.28 -7.71 -3.68
N ALA A 62 19.97 -6.66 -4.12
CA ALA A 62 21.43 -6.66 -4.29
C ALA A 62 22.15 -6.76 -2.93
N LYS A 63 21.75 -6.00 -1.93
CA LYS A 63 22.36 -6.04 -0.60
C LYS A 63 22.16 -7.39 0.09
N MET A 64 20.99 -8.01 -0.04
CA MET A 64 20.72 -9.34 0.53
C MET A 64 21.63 -10.44 0.02
N LYS A 65 22.16 -10.33 -1.23
CA LYS A 65 23.11 -11.30 -1.77
C LYS A 65 24.46 -11.29 -1.04
N HIS A 66 24.83 -10.16 -0.42
CA HIS A 66 26.15 -9.94 0.18
C HIS A 66 26.14 -9.88 1.71
N VAL A 67 24.98 -9.89 2.36
CA VAL A 67 24.85 -9.87 3.81
C VAL A 67 24.69 -11.29 4.34
N PHE A 68 25.52 -11.67 5.30
CA PHE A 68 25.51 -13.03 5.89
C PHE A 68 24.42 -13.20 6.94
N ILE A 69 24.10 -12.14 7.67
CA ILE A 69 23.07 -12.13 8.73
C ILE A 69 22.10 -10.98 8.44
N THR A 70 20.83 -11.29 8.27
CA THR A 70 19.72 -10.34 8.13
C THR A 70 18.96 -10.20 9.44
N PRO A 71 18.27 -9.07 9.72
CA PRO A 71 17.52 -8.87 10.97
C PRO A 71 16.34 -9.85 11.16
N ILE A 72 15.74 -10.25 10.06
CA ILE A 72 14.71 -11.31 9.95
C ILE A 72 15.10 -12.26 8.83
N ASP A 73 14.40 -13.39 8.70
CA ASP A 73 14.65 -14.35 7.63
C ASP A 73 14.61 -13.65 6.26
N ARG A 74 15.55 -14.03 5.39
CA ARG A 74 15.67 -13.43 4.05
C ARG A 74 14.42 -13.62 3.19
N GLU A 75 13.76 -14.77 3.34
CA GLU A 75 12.54 -15.08 2.62
C GLU A 75 11.40 -14.17 3.10
N ASP A 76 11.25 -14.00 4.41
CA ASP A 76 10.25 -13.10 4.98
C ASP A 76 10.50 -11.65 4.56
N PHE A 77 11.77 -11.21 4.59
CA PHE A 77 12.13 -9.86 4.17
C PHE A 77 11.86 -9.63 2.67
N TYR A 78 12.18 -10.62 1.83
CA TYR A 78 11.89 -10.57 0.40
C TYR A 78 10.39 -10.48 0.14
N LEU A 79 9.58 -11.29 0.82
CA LEU A 79 8.12 -11.28 0.70
C LEU A 79 7.53 -9.93 1.11
N LEU A 80 7.99 -9.36 2.23
CA LEU A 80 7.57 -8.03 2.67
C LEU A 80 7.89 -6.95 1.63
N THR A 81 9.11 -6.98 1.08
CA THR A 81 9.54 -5.99 0.09
C THR A 81 8.74 -6.12 -1.21
N SER A 82 8.57 -7.35 -1.72
CA SER A 82 7.83 -7.60 -2.97
C SER A 82 6.36 -7.22 -2.85
N ASN A 83 5.67 -7.64 -1.77
CA ASN A 83 4.25 -7.30 -1.61
C ASN A 83 4.02 -5.80 -1.36
N LEU A 84 5.00 -5.10 -0.78
CA LEU A 84 4.93 -3.65 -0.63
C LEU A 84 5.16 -2.90 -1.96
N ASP A 85 6.02 -3.43 -2.81
CA ASP A 85 6.27 -2.96 -4.17
C ASP A 85 4.98 -3.09 -5.01
N ASP A 86 4.30 -4.25 -4.94
CA ASP A 86 3.00 -4.48 -5.57
C ASP A 86 1.98 -3.42 -5.14
N CYS A 87 1.96 -2.99 -3.85
CA CYS A 87 1.08 -1.91 -3.40
C CYS A 87 1.37 -0.56 -4.09
N VAL A 88 2.64 -0.26 -4.38
CA VAL A 88 3.03 0.98 -5.08
C VAL A 88 2.60 0.91 -6.54
N ASP A 89 2.77 -0.24 -7.18
CA ASP A 89 2.34 -0.49 -8.55
C ASP A 89 0.82 -0.36 -8.70
N ASP A 90 0.05 -1.02 -7.84
CA ASP A 90 -1.42 -0.95 -7.85
C ASP A 90 -1.91 0.49 -7.73
N ILE A 91 -1.33 1.30 -6.83
CA ILE A 91 -1.70 2.71 -6.67
C ILE A 91 -1.35 3.55 -7.91
N LYS A 92 -0.22 3.29 -8.56
CA LYS A 92 0.10 3.90 -9.85
C LYS A 92 -0.98 3.54 -10.88
N ASP A 93 -1.36 2.27 -10.94
CA ASP A 93 -2.34 1.76 -11.89
C ASP A 93 -3.74 2.36 -11.65
N VAL A 94 -4.17 2.59 -10.41
CA VAL A 94 -5.39 3.36 -10.09
C VAL A 94 -5.32 4.75 -10.73
N ILE A 95 -4.21 5.48 -10.57
CA ILE A 95 -4.07 6.85 -11.11
C ILE A 95 -4.05 6.82 -12.65
N PHE A 96 -3.40 5.83 -13.25
CA PHE A 96 -3.35 5.67 -14.71
C PHE A 96 -4.71 5.27 -15.29
N THR A 97 -5.46 4.41 -14.61
CA THR A 97 -6.81 4.02 -15.01
C THR A 97 -7.77 5.22 -14.93
N LEU A 98 -7.69 6.03 -13.86
CA LEU A 98 -8.40 7.31 -13.75
C LEU A 98 -8.11 8.22 -14.96
N ARG A 99 -6.84 8.25 -15.43
CA ARG A 99 -6.43 9.05 -16.59
C ARG A 99 -6.95 8.48 -17.92
N ILE A 100 -6.77 7.18 -18.16
CA ILE A 100 -7.16 6.49 -19.40
C ILE A 100 -8.68 6.59 -19.62
N TYR A 101 -9.45 6.45 -18.53
CA TYR A 101 -10.91 6.50 -18.59
C TYR A 101 -11.49 7.91 -18.49
N HIS A 102 -10.64 8.94 -18.39
CA HIS A 102 -11.09 10.32 -18.20
C HIS A 102 -12.11 10.42 -17.05
N ALA A 103 -11.79 9.79 -15.93
CA ALA A 103 -12.67 9.74 -14.78
C ALA A 103 -12.96 11.15 -14.24
N GLY A 104 -14.22 11.40 -13.90
CA GLY A 104 -14.67 12.65 -13.31
C GLY A 104 -14.43 12.69 -11.78
N LEU A 105 -15.25 13.49 -11.12
CA LEU A 105 -15.24 13.57 -9.65
C LEU A 105 -15.71 12.25 -9.03
N GLY A 106 -14.98 11.78 -8.01
CA GLY A 106 -15.44 10.70 -7.17
C GLY A 106 -16.57 11.17 -6.22
N TRP A 107 -17.44 10.26 -5.84
CA TRP A 107 -18.46 10.55 -4.83
C TRP A 107 -18.05 10.02 -3.45
N ASN A 108 -18.84 10.32 -2.42
CA ASN A 108 -18.47 10.12 -1.01
C ASN A 108 -17.93 8.73 -0.67
N ARG A 109 -18.50 7.63 -1.22
CA ARG A 109 -18.02 6.28 -0.95
C ARG A 109 -16.64 6.02 -1.55
N MET A 110 -16.37 6.54 -2.76
CA MET A 110 -15.05 6.44 -3.39
C MET A 110 -13.99 7.21 -2.61
N LEU A 111 -14.35 8.40 -2.10
CA LEU A 111 -13.47 9.17 -1.22
C LEU A 111 -13.20 8.44 0.09
N ARG A 112 -14.21 7.73 0.66
CA ARG A 112 -13.99 6.91 1.85
C ARG A 112 -13.06 5.73 1.57
N MET A 113 -13.16 5.08 0.40
CA MET A 113 -12.22 4.06 -0.03
C MET A 113 -10.78 4.60 -0.08
N ALA A 114 -10.58 5.78 -0.66
CA ALA A 114 -9.27 6.44 -0.67
C ALA A 114 -8.77 6.77 0.75
N ASP A 115 -9.66 7.19 1.67
CA ASP A 115 -9.29 7.42 3.07
C ASP A 115 -8.83 6.14 3.77
N ILE A 116 -9.46 5.01 3.50
CA ILE A 116 -9.05 3.71 4.03
C ILE A 116 -7.64 3.36 3.56
N LEU A 117 -7.34 3.50 2.27
CA LEU A 117 -5.99 3.24 1.74
C LEU A 117 -4.93 4.16 2.37
N ILE A 118 -5.26 5.43 2.64
CA ILE A 118 -4.40 6.36 3.36
C ILE A 118 -4.16 5.89 4.80
N GLU A 119 -5.20 5.43 5.49
CA GLU A 119 -5.07 4.89 6.84
C GLU A 119 -4.22 3.62 6.86
N MET A 120 -4.46 2.67 5.94
CA MET A 120 -3.71 1.41 5.84
C MET A 120 -2.23 1.66 5.56
N SER A 121 -1.90 2.48 4.57
CA SER A 121 -0.51 2.83 4.24
C SER A 121 0.20 3.54 5.42
N GLY A 122 -0.50 4.39 6.16
CA GLY A 122 0.02 5.01 7.38
C GLY A 122 0.31 3.99 8.49
N GLU A 123 -0.55 3.00 8.70
CA GLU A 123 -0.32 1.91 9.66
C GLU A 123 0.87 1.03 9.25
N LEU A 124 1.05 0.73 7.97
CA LEU A 124 2.20 -0.04 7.47
C LEU A 124 3.52 0.67 7.76
N ILE A 125 3.62 1.98 7.55
CA ILE A 125 4.83 2.77 7.87
C ILE A 125 5.16 2.64 9.36
N ILE A 126 4.16 2.70 10.24
CA ILE A 126 4.38 2.55 11.68
C ILE A 126 4.84 1.13 12.00
N LEU A 127 4.22 0.12 11.41
CA LEU A 127 4.59 -1.29 11.58
C LEU A 127 6.05 -1.54 11.18
N PHE A 128 6.51 -1.02 10.03
CA PHE A 128 7.91 -1.17 9.61
C PHE A 128 8.90 -0.52 10.57
N ARG A 129 8.53 0.61 11.17
CA ARG A 129 9.36 1.25 12.21
C ARG A 129 9.42 0.42 13.48
N LEU A 130 8.32 -0.22 13.89
CA LEU A 130 8.24 -1.06 15.08
C LEU A 130 9.01 -2.39 14.93
N LEU A 131 9.14 -2.92 13.69
CA LEU A 131 9.93 -4.13 13.41
C LEU A 131 11.41 -4.00 13.78
N LYS A 132 11.96 -2.79 13.97
CA LYS A 132 13.33 -2.57 14.42
C LYS A 132 13.61 -3.15 15.83
N ASP A 133 12.58 -3.33 16.64
CA ASP A 133 12.68 -3.91 18.00
C ASP A 133 11.40 -4.73 18.29
N ILE A 134 11.33 -5.92 17.67
CA ILE A 134 10.14 -6.80 17.70
C ILE A 134 9.78 -7.15 19.14
N ASP A 135 10.75 -7.56 19.95
CA ASP A 135 10.53 -8.03 21.32
C ASP A 135 9.81 -6.99 22.20
N LYS A 136 10.15 -5.71 22.02
CA LYS A 136 9.52 -4.62 22.79
C LYS A 136 8.16 -4.19 22.23
N ASN A 137 7.95 -4.41 20.93
CA ASN A 137 6.82 -3.84 20.21
C ASN A 137 5.75 -4.88 19.82
N GLU A 138 5.90 -6.16 20.16
CA GLU A 138 5.02 -7.28 19.75
C GLU A 138 3.53 -6.95 19.92
N THR A 139 3.14 -6.47 21.09
CA THR A 139 1.74 -6.14 21.39
C THR A 139 1.20 -5.03 20.49
N GLU A 140 2.00 -3.99 20.27
CA GLU A 140 1.61 -2.86 19.42
C GLU A 140 1.55 -3.28 17.94
N ILE A 141 2.53 -4.03 17.45
CA ILE A 141 2.55 -4.57 16.08
C ILE A 141 1.29 -5.39 15.83
N THR A 142 0.96 -6.32 16.75
CA THR A 142 -0.23 -7.17 16.63
C THR A 142 -1.52 -6.35 16.61
N ALA A 143 -1.63 -5.31 17.43
CA ALA A 143 -2.81 -4.45 17.47
C ALA A 143 -2.98 -3.64 16.18
N ARG A 144 -1.89 -3.11 15.61
CA ARG A 144 -1.90 -2.35 14.35
C ARG A 144 -2.18 -3.21 13.15
N ALA A 145 -1.59 -4.40 13.05
CA ALA A 145 -1.90 -5.35 12.00
C ALA A 145 -3.38 -5.76 12.02
N ARG A 146 -3.99 -5.95 13.20
CA ARG A 146 -5.44 -6.16 13.32
C ARG A 146 -6.26 -4.94 12.89
N LYS A 147 -5.71 -3.71 13.01
CA LYS A 147 -6.38 -2.52 12.48
C LYS A 147 -6.41 -2.55 10.96
N ILE A 148 -5.32 -2.96 10.30
CA ILE A 148 -5.28 -3.12 8.85
C ILE A 148 -6.35 -4.11 8.37
N ASN A 149 -6.47 -5.29 9.01
CA ASN A 149 -7.52 -6.26 8.67
C ASN A 149 -8.95 -5.68 8.80
N ARG A 150 -9.20 -4.82 9.81
CA ARG A 150 -10.51 -4.16 9.93
C ARG A 150 -10.74 -3.12 8.83
N LEU A 151 -9.70 -2.40 8.43
CA LEU A 151 -9.77 -1.42 7.34
C LEU A 151 -10.03 -2.09 5.99
N GLU A 152 -9.39 -3.24 5.72
CA GLU A 152 -9.69 -4.08 4.54
C GLU A 152 -11.15 -4.52 4.54
N SER A 153 -11.67 -5.08 5.63
CA SER A 153 -13.08 -5.50 5.72
C SER A 153 -14.07 -4.32 5.53
N GLU A 154 -13.67 -3.09 5.92
CA GLU A 154 -14.44 -1.88 5.61
C GLU A 154 -14.34 -1.54 4.11
N ALA A 155 -13.14 -1.65 3.49
CA ALA A 155 -12.94 -1.41 2.06
C ALA A 155 -13.79 -2.35 1.20
N ASP A 156 -13.79 -3.65 1.50
CA ASP A 156 -14.60 -4.67 0.87
C ASP A 156 -16.12 -4.35 0.97
N THR A 157 -16.57 -3.93 2.14
CA THR A 157 -17.96 -3.51 2.34
C THR A 157 -18.31 -2.29 1.49
N ILE A 158 -17.43 -1.31 1.41
CA ILE A 158 -17.63 -0.09 0.61
C ILE A 158 -17.59 -0.43 -0.89
N TYR A 159 -16.66 -1.28 -1.32
CA TYR A 159 -16.59 -1.74 -2.71
C TYR A 159 -17.91 -2.36 -3.16
N ARG A 160 -18.44 -3.33 -2.40
CA ARG A 160 -19.74 -3.96 -2.70
C ARG A 160 -20.88 -2.96 -2.75
N ALA A 161 -20.86 -1.95 -1.88
CA ALA A 161 -21.88 -0.89 -1.91
C ALA A 161 -21.75 0.02 -3.12
N ILE A 162 -20.52 0.35 -3.57
CA ILE A 162 -20.28 1.11 -4.79
C ILE A 162 -20.75 0.32 -6.02
N ILE A 163 -20.43 -0.98 -6.09
CA ILE A 163 -20.90 -1.83 -7.17
C ILE A 163 -22.43 -1.88 -7.22
N SER A 164 -23.09 -2.02 -6.07
CA SER A 164 -24.56 -1.98 -5.99
C SER A 164 -25.14 -0.65 -6.50
N ASP A 165 -24.54 0.49 -6.14
CA ASP A 165 -24.97 1.80 -6.63
C ASP A 165 -24.80 1.93 -8.15
N LEU A 166 -23.67 1.44 -8.69
CA LEU A 166 -23.40 1.48 -10.14
C LEU A 166 -24.43 0.70 -10.98
N PHE A 167 -25.02 -0.35 -10.40
CA PHE A 167 -26.00 -1.21 -11.06
C PHE A 167 -27.47 -0.89 -10.69
N ASP A 168 -27.75 0.27 -10.11
CA ASP A 168 -29.11 0.69 -9.73
C ASP A 168 -30.00 1.11 -10.92
N GLY A 169 -29.45 1.16 -12.12
CA GLY A 169 -30.14 1.52 -13.37
C GLY A 169 -30.07 3.02 -13.73
N THR A 170 -29.35 3.84 -12.95
CA THR A 170 -29.16 5.28 -13.22
C THR A 170 -27.91 5.59 -14.03
N HIS A 171 -26.93 4.67 -14.06
CA HIS A 171 -25.65 4.82 -14.74
C HIS A 171 -25.63 4.17 -16.13
N ASP A 172 -24.94 4.77 -17.09
CA ASP A 172 -24.71 4.14 -18.39
C ASP A 172 -23.61 3.07 -18.34
N ALA A 173 -23.56 2.20 -19.36
CA ALA A 173 -22.63 1.08 -19.39
C ALA A 173 -21.14 1.53 -19.37
N VAL A 174 -20.81 2.69 -19.94
CA VAL A 174 -19.44 3.21 -19.95
C VAL A 174 -19.04 3.71 -18.57
N GLU A 175 -19.96 4.36 -17.87
CA GLU A 175 -19.76 4.81 -16.49
C GLU A 175 -19.60 3.63 -15.52
N ILE A 176 -20.44 2.59 -15.69
CA ILE A 176 -20.33 1.34 -14.90
C ILE A 176 -18.96 0.69 -15.12
N ILE A 177 -18.52 0.48 -16.37
CA ILE A 177 -17.22 -0.14 -16.66
C ILE A 177 -16.09 0.67 -16.05
N ARG A 178 -16.07 1.99 -16.29
CA ARG A 178 -15.06 2.91 -15.78
C ARG A 178 -14.87 2.81 -14.28
N TRP A 179 -15.96 3.02 -13.54
CA TRP A 179 -15.86 3.09 -12.08
C TRP A 179 -15.74 1.72 -11.43
N LYS A 180 -16.32 0.68 -12.04
CA LYS A 180 -16.12 -0.69 -11.55
C LYS A 180 -14.64 -1.05 -11.57
N GLU A 181 -13.94 -0.86 -12.68
CA GLU A 181 -12.52 -1.21 -12.81
C GLU A 181 -11.63 -0.39 -11.86
N ILE A 182 -11.86 0.93 -11.76
CA ILE A 182 -11.12 1.79 -10.83
C ILE A 182 -11.31 1.32 -9.38
N MET A 183 -12.53 1.01 -8.98
CA MET A 183 -12.84 0.60 -7.61
C MET A 183 -12.34 -0.81 -7.30
N GLU A 184 -12.34 -1.71 -8.28
CA GLU A 184 -11.77 -3.06 -8.18
C GLU A 184 -10.25 -2.97 -7.90
N THR A 185 -9.50 -2.18 -8.66
CA THR A 185 -8.07 -1.97 -8.40
C THR A 185 -7.80 -1.32 -7.05
N MET A 186 -8.66 -0.42 -6.57
CA MET A 186 -8.52 0.16 -5.22
C MET A 186 -8.79 -0.85 -4.11
N GLU A 187 -9.72 -1.77 -4.31
CA GLU A 187 -9.99 -2.87 -3.36
C GLU A 187 -8.85 -3.90 -3.38
N GLU A 188 -8.35 -4.30 -4.56
CA GLU A 188 -7.17 -5.15 -4.70
C GLU A 188 -5.93 -4.56 -4.00
N THR A 189 -5.77 -3.22 -4.06
CA THR A 189 -4.71 -2.51 -3.31
C THR A 189 -4.91 -2.62 -1.78
N ALA A 190 -6.16 -2.58 -1.29
CA ALA A 190 -6.45 -2.78 0.13
C ALA A 190 -6.13 -4.22 0.57
N ASP A 191 -6.51 -5.21 -0.24
CA ASP A 191 -6.17 -6.62 -0.04
C ASP A 191 -4.65 -6.83 0.02
N GLN A 192 -3.91 -6.19 -0.90
CA GLN A 192 -2.45 -6.28 -0.92
C GLN A 192 -1.82 -5.66 0.32
N ALA A 193 -2.32 -4.51 0.78
CA ALA A 193 -1.87 -3.88 2.03
C ALA A 193 -2.18 -4.76 3.26
N GLU A 194 -3.31 -5.49 3.26
CA GLU A 194 -3.63 -6.48 4.31
C GLU A 194 -2.63 -7.64 4.29
N ARG A 195 -2.29 -8.17 3.11
CA ARG A 195 -1.27 -9.23 2.96
C ARG A 195 0.06 -8.83 3.58
N VAL A 196 0.52 -7.59 3.35
CA VAL A 196 1.72 -7.05 4.00
C VAL A 196 1.56 -7.04 5.53
N GLY A 197 0.42 -6.57 6.05
CA GLY A 197 0.11 -6.58 7.47
C GLY A 197 0.11 -7.99 8.09
N ASN A 198 -0.39 -8.98 7.37
CA ASN A 198 -0.41 -10.39 7.79
C ASN A 198 1.00 -11.00 7.78
N LEU A 199 1.82 -10.71 6.76
CA LEU A 199 3.24 -11.11 6.73
C LEU A 199 4.02 -10.55 7.92
N ILE A 200 3.78 -9.29 8.30
CA ILE A 200 4.38 -8.69 9.50
C ILE A 200 4.00 -9.48 10.76
N LYS A 201 2.74 -9.92 10.90
CA LYS A 201 2.31 -10.76 12.03
C LYS A 201 3.03 -12.11 12.04
N GLU A 202 3.19 -12.73 10.88
CA GLU A 202 3.92 -14.00 10.76
C GLU A 202 5.39 -13.84 11.18
N VAL A 203 6.04 -12.75 10.76
CA VAL A 203 7.40 -12.41 11.19
C VAL A 203 7.45 -12.28 12.73
N VAL A 204 6.54 -11.50 13.31
CA VAL A 204 6.51 -11.33 14.78
C VAL A 204 6.33 -12.67 15.49
N MET A 205 5.45 -13.55 15.02
CA MET A 205 5.25 -14.88 15.62
C MET A 205 6.49 -15.78 15.56
N LYS A 206 7.44 -15.54 14.63
CA LYS A 206 8.70 -16.30 14.54
C LYS A 206 9.78 -15.76 15.48
N TYR A 207 9.73 -14.47 15.85
CA TYR A 207 10.83 -13.76 16.52
C TYR A 207 10.45 -13.17 17.88
N ALA A 208 9.20 -13.28 18.35
CA ALA A 208 8.72 -12.82 19.65
C ALA A 208 8.77 -13.90 20.74
#